data_c128d721249cd57eb7e70a2f7468d6ac
#
_entry.id   c128d721249cd57eb7e70a2f7468d6ac
#
_cell.length_a   1.000
_cell.length_b   1.000
_cell.length_c   1.000
_cell.angle_alpha   90.00
_cell.angle_beta   90.00
_cell.angle_gamma   90.00
#
_symmetry.space_group_name_H-M   'P 1'
#
loop_
_entity.id
_entity.type
_entity.pdbx_description
1 polymer ?
#
loop_
_entity_poly.entity_id
_entity_poly.type
_entity_poly.pdbx_seq_one_letter_code
_entity_poly.pdbx_strand_id
1 'polypeptide(L)'
;MKKALITGITGQDGSYLAELLLEKGYEVHGIKRRASSLNTARIDHIYEDPHVENSRFHLHYGDLTDSSNLTRIISEVQPDEVYNLGAQSHVAVSFESPEYTADVDAIGTLRLLEAIRFLGLEKKTKFYQASTSELYGEVQEIPQKETTPFYPRSPYAAAKMYAYWITVNYRESYGIYACNGILFNHESPRRGETFVTRKITRAISNIAHGLEDCLYLGNMDALRDWGHAKDYVRMQWMMLQQEVPDDFVIATGKQISVREFVSMSAREAGIELEFSGEGIAEIATIIAVDEEKAPSALLGDVIVKVDPRYFRPAEVETLLGDPTKAKEKLGWVPEITVEEMCAEMVANDLDIAKRHALLKSHGFDVAVAIESQ
;
A
#
# COMPACT_ATOMS: atom_id res chain seq x y z
N MET A 1 23.99 13.96 10.18
CA MET A 1 22.63 13.41 10.16
C MET A 1 22.43 12.87 8.75
N LYS A 2 21.92 11.65 8.58
CA LYS A 2 21.59 11.11 7.24
C LYS A 2 20.35 11.81 6.69
N LYS A 3 20.31 12.01 5.37
CA LYS A 3 19.19 12.58 4.64
C LYS A 3 18.48 11.50 3.82
N ALA A 4 17.19 11.36 4.00
CA ALA A 4 16.34 10.46 3.21
C ALA A 4 15.39 11.25 2.31
N LEU A 5 15.27 10.86 1.05
CA LEU A 5 14.29 11.38 0.10
C LEU A 5 13.25 10.29 -0.19
N ILE A 6 11.97 10.58 0.05
CA ILE A 6 10.85 9.66 -0.14
C ILE A 6 9.92 10.20 -1.23
N THR A 7 9.75 9.46 -2.33
CA THR A 7 8.64 9.70 -3.25
C THR A 7 7.38 9.00 -2.73
N GLY A 8 6.19 9.54 -3.01
CA GLY A 8 4.96 8.96 -2.47
C GLY A 8 4.80 9.14 -0.96
N ILE A 9 5.36 10.19 -0.39
CA ILE A 9 5.36 10.51 1.04
C ILE A 9 3.97 10.57 1.66
N THR A 10 2.95 10.95 0.89
CA THR A 10 1.55 11.05 1.32
C THR A 10 0.79 9.72 1.25
N GLY A 11 1.44 8.66 0.79
CA GLY A 11 0.89 7.30 0.77
C GLY A 11 0.98 6.60 2.13
N GLN A 12 0.44 5.38 2.20
CA GLN A 12 0.53 4.52 3.39
C GLN A 12 1.98 4.32 3.81
N ASP A 13 2.79 3.71 2.95
CA ASP A 13 4.18 3.36 3.24
C ASP A 13 5.03 4.62 3.48
N GLY A 14 4.85 5.64 2.65
CA GLY A 14 5.59 6.90 2.78
C GLY A 14 5.41 7.53 4.16
N SER A 15 4.19 7.51 4.69
CA SER A 15 3.90 8.07 6.01
C SER A 15 4.53 7.27 7.17
N TYR A 16 4.43 5.94 7.14
CA TYR A 16 5.07 5.08 8.16
C TYR A 16 6.60 5.09 8.05
N LEU A 17 7.14 5.13 6.83
CA LEU A 17 8.58 5.21 6.64
C LEU A 17 9.13 6.56 7.13
N ALA A 18 8.40 7.66 6.90
CA ALA A 18 8.80 8.97 7.42
C ALA A 18 8.88 8.98 8.96
N GLU A 19 7.87 8.43 9.64
CA GLU A 19 7.88 8.28 11.10
C GLU A 19 9.10 7.47 11.57
N LEU A 20 9.29 6.28 10.99
CA LEU A 20 10.41 5.41 11.31
C LEU A 20 11.77 6.09 11.13
N LEU A 21 11.95 6.83 10.03
CA LEU A 21 13.22 7.51 9.76
C LEU A 21 13.45 8.72 10.70
N LEU A 22 12.40 9.47 11.02
CA LEU A 22 12.46 10.56 12.00
C LEU A 22 12.85 10.03 13.40
N GLU A 23 12.26 8.90 13.83
CA GLU A 23 12.64 8.21 15.08
C GLU A 23 14.09 7.76 15.07
N LYS A 24 14.60 7.32 13.93
CA LYS A 24 16.01 6.93 13.73
C LYS A 24 16.97 8.13 13.62
N GLY A 25 16.47 9.35 13.69
CA GLY A 25 17.28 10.57 13.66
C GLY A 25 17.68 11.05 12.27
N TYR A 26 16.95 10.66 11.22
CA TYR A 26 17.15 11.20 9.87
C TYR A 26 16.55 12.59 9.71
N GLU A 27 17.07 13.34 8.75
CA GLU A 27 16.38 14.45 8.09
C GLU A 27 15.61 13.86 6.91
N VAL A 28 14.28 14.01 6.91
CA VAL A 28 13.37 13.39 5.96
C VAL A 28 12.83 14.41 4.99
N HIS A 29 13.05 14.18 3.70
CA HIS A 29 12.50 14.97 2.60
C HIS A 29 11.46 14.15 1.85
N GLY A 30 10.23 14.66 1.75
CA GLY A 30 9.14 14.01 1.04
C GLY A 30 8.76 14.71 -0.25
N ILE A 31 8.60 13.97 -1.34
CA ILE A 31 8.03 14.48 -2.59
C ILE A 31 6.53 14.24 -2.59
N LYS A 32 5.74 15.31 -2.70
CA LYS A 32 4.28 15.27 -2.88
C LYS A 32 3.86 15.94 -4.19
N ARG A 33 2.84 15.37 -4.84
CA ARG A 33 2.28 15.98 -6.04
C ARG A 33 1.50 17.24 -5.71
N ARG A 34 1.51 18.20 -6.63
CA ARG A 34 0.65 19.37 -6.54
C ARG A 34 -0.81 18.97 -6.78
N ALA A 35 -1.67 19.26 -5.82
CA ALA A 35 -3.11 19.13 -5.93
C ALA A 35 -3.78 20.40 -5.46
N SER A 36 -5.00 20.69 -5.92
CA SER A 36 -5.80 21.82 -5.45
C SER A 36 -6.41 21.57 -4.07
N SER A 37 -6.62 20.30 -3.71
CA SER A 37 -7.05 19.86 -2.38
C SER A 37 -5.86 19.35 -1.54
N LEU A 38 -6.03 19.37 -0.21
CA LEU A 38 -5.05 18.78 0.71
C LEU A 38 -5.05 17.26 0.55
N ASN A 39 -3.86 16.69 0.38
CA ASN A 39 -3.66 15.23 0.28
C ASN A 39 -2.63 14.73 1.28
N THR A 40 -2.47 15.45 2.40
CA THR A 40 -1.41 15.24 3.39
C THR A 40 -1.90 14.59 4.69
N ALA A 41 -3.17 14.21 4.79
CA ALA A 41 -3.80 13.73 6.02
C ALA A 41 -3.00 12.62 6.76
N ARG A 42 -2.26 11.77 6.01
CA ARG A 42 -1.44 10.69 6.60
C ARG A 42 -0.13 11.18 7.22
N ILE A 43 0.26 12.44 6.95
CA ILE A 43 1.53 13.04 7.43
C ILE A 43 1.33 14.34 8.20
N ASP A 44 0.09 14.83 8.34
CA ASP A 44 -0.18 16.11 9.02
C ASP A 44 0.29 16.10 10.49
N HIS A 45 0.25 14.95 11.15
CA HIS A 45 0.68 14.78 12.55
C HIS A 45 2.19 14.85 12.76
N ILE A 46 2.99 14.68 11.69
CA ILE A 46 4.46 14.85 11.71
C ILE A 46 4.92 16.13 10.99
N TYR A 47 3.96 16.89 10.45
CA TYR A 47 4.28 18.15 9.78
C TYR A 47 4.66 19.21 10.80
N GLU A 48 5.79 19.85 10.54
CA GLU A 48 6.26 21.00 11.29
C GLU A 48 6.17 22.24 10.41
N ASP A 49 5.74 23.36 11.02
CA ASP A 49 5.68 24.65 10.31
C ASP A 49 7.08 25.03 9.83
N PRO A 50 7.25 25.52 8.57
CA PRO A 50 8.56 25.93 8.05
C PRO A 50 9.27 27.04 8.87
N HIS A 51 8.55 27.72 9.75
CA HIS A 51 9.14 28.72 10.66
C HIS A 51 9.77 28.08 11.93
N VAL A 52 9.57 26.79 12.14
CA VAL A 52 10.23 26.07 13.23
C VAL A 52 11.71 25.86 12.88
N GLU A 53 12.58 26.41 13.72
CA GLU A 53 14.02 26.20 13.56
C GLU A 53 14.39 24.73 13.77
N ASN A 54 15.28 24.19 12.93
CA ASN A 54 15.76 22.82 12.96
C ASN A 54 14.71 21.74 12.71
N SER A 55 13.65 22.02 11.93
CA SER A 55 12.75 21.01 11.41
C SER A 55 13.55 19.90 10.68
N ARG A 56 13.17 18.65 10.93
CA ARG A 56 13.76 17.48 10.27
C ARG A 56 12.84 16.86 9.23
N PHE A 57 11.68 17.44 8.99
CA PHE A 57 10.70 16.98 8.03
C PHE A 57 10.37 18.07 7.00
N HIS A 58 10.72 17.81 5.74
CA HIS A 58 10.60 18.78 4.64
C HIS A 58 9.79 18.22 3.50
N LEU A 59 8.88 19.01 2.94
CA LEU A 59 8.03 18.62 1.81
C LEU A 59 8.39 19.43 0.56
N HIS A 60 8.56 18.70 -0.55
CA HIS A 60 8.83 19.27 -1.88
C HIS A 60 7.66 18.98 -2.82
N TYR A 61 7.28 19.94 -3.64
CA TYR A 61 6.38 19.68 -4.75
C TYR A 61 7.15 19.06 -5.91
N GLY A 62 6.72 17.89 -6.36
CA GLY A 62 7.33 17.19 -7.49
C GLY A 62 6.42 16.09 -8.04
N ASP A 63 6.73 15.65 -9.25
CA ASP A 63 6.04 14.55 -9.91
C ASP A 63 7.07 13.63 -10.58
N LEU A 64 6.83 12.31 -10.57
CA LEU A 64 7.70 11.34 -11.23
C LEU A 64 7.72 11.49 -12.75
N THR A 65 6.82 12.27 -13.32
CA THR A 65 6.78 12.62 -14.75
C THR A 65 7.66 13.83 -15.10
N ASP A 66 8.22 14.55 -14.11
CA ASP A 66 9.02 15.77 -14.32
C ASP A 66 10.50 15.56 -13.97
N SER A 67 11.29 15.21 -14.97
CA SER A 67 12.74 14.96 -14.82
C SER A 67 13.52 16.16 -14.29
N SER A 68 13.20 17.37 -14.74
CA SER A 68 13.92 18.60 -14.36
C SER A 68 13.68 18.94 -12.90
N ASN A 69 12.45 18.81 -12.44
CA ASN A 69 12.07 19.03 -11.05
C ASN A 69 12.71 17.99 -10.12
N LEU A 70 12.66 16.69 -10.47
CA LEU A 70 13.31 15.63 -9.70
C LEU A 70 14.81 15.84 -9.58
N THR A 71 15.49 16.19 -10.69
CA THR A 71 16.92 16.49 -10.68
C THR A 71 17.24 17.66 -9.77
N ARG A 72 16.44 18.75 -9.81
CA ARG A 72 16.59 19.89 -8.92
C ARG A 72 16.44 19.49 -7.44
N ILE A 73 15.40 18.75 -7.10
CA ILE A 73 15.17 18.31 -5.71
C ILE A 73 16.35 17.45 -5.22
N ILE A 74 16.78 16.45 -5.98
CA ILE A 74 17.92 15.59 -5.62
C ILE A 74 19.21 16.41 -5.47
N SER A 75 19.42 17.41 -6.34
CA SER A 75 20.57 18.31 -6.28
C SER A 75 20.57 19.19 -5.01
N GLU A 76 19.42 19.70 -4.60
CA GLU A 76 19.26 20.52 -3.39
C GLU A 76 19.38 19.70 -2.12
N VAL A 77 18.74 18.53 -2.07
CA VAL A 77 18.71 17.64 -0.88
C VAL A 77 20.02 16.90 -0.70
N GLN A 78 20.65 16.44 -1.77
CA GLN A 78 21.84 15.58 -1.74
C GLN A 78 21.65 14.36 -0.82
N PRO A 79 20.61 13.51 -1.07
CA PRO A 79 20.20 12.47 -0.16
C PRO A 79 21.25 11.36 0.00
N ASP A 80 21.34 10.78 1.19
CA ASP A 80 22.09 9.57 1.44
C ASP A 80 21.27 8.32 1.04
N GLU A 81 19.96 8.42 1.15
CA GLU A 81 19.03 7.33 0.83
C GLU A 81 17.81 7.88 0.06
N VAL A 82 17.43 7.21 -1.03
CA VAL A 82 16.21 7.49 -1.81
C VAL A 82 15.29 6.29 -1.73
N TYR A 83 14.06 6.50 -1.30
CA TYR A 83 12.99 5.51 -1.26
C TYR A 83 11.93 5.86 -2.31
N ASN A 84 11.91 5.11 -3.41
CA ASN A 84 10.94 5.31 -4.47
C ASN A 84 9.67 4.49 -4.21
N LEU A 85 8.71 5.12 -3.53
CA LEU A 85 7.41 4.54 -3.17
C LEU A 85 6.26 5.13 -4.01
N GLY A 86 6.53 6.22 -4.72
CA GLY A 86 5.53 6.88 -5.58
C GLY A 86 5.17 6.01 -6.78
N ALA A 87 3.88 5.83 -7.01
CA ALA A 87 3.35 5.05 -8.13
C ALA A 87 1.88 5.39 -8.44
N GLN A 88 1.44 5.05 -9.64
CA GLN A 88 0.04 4.78 -9.91
C GLN A 88 -0.20 3.31 -9.50
N SER A 89 -0.63 3.05 -8.26
CA SER A 89 -0.62 1.72 -7.66
C SER A 89 -1.95 0.96 -7.75
N HIS A 90 -2.99 1.55 -8.35
CA HIS A 90 -4.28 0.89 -8.49
C HIS A 90 -4.32 0.05 -9.76
N VAL A 91 -4.28 -1.29 -9.62
CA VAL A 91 -4.15 -2.23 -10.74
C VAL A 91 -5.29 -2.07 -11.75
N ALA A 92 -6.57 -1.97 -11.30
CA ALA A 92 -7.70 -1.81 -12.22
C ALA A 92 -7.58 -0.51 -13.04
N VAL A 93 -7.23 0.62 -12.42
CA VAL A 93 -7.03 1.91 -13.10
C VAL A 93 -5.92 1.84 -14.16
N SER A 94 -4.93 0.97 -14.00
CA SER A 94 -3.87 0.82 -15.01
C SER A 94 -4.38 0.34 -16.38
N PHE A 95 -5.50 -0.37 -16.42
CA PHE A 95 -6.14 -0.76 -17.69
C PHE A 95 -6.83 0.43 -18.39
N GLU A 96 -7.28 1.42 -17.63
CA GLU A 96 -7.90 2.63 -18.15
C GLU A 96 -6.88 3.71 -18.52
N SER A 97 -5.75 3.75 -17.80
CA SER A 97 -4.69 4.76 -17.96
C SER A 97 -3.29 4.12 -18.09
N PRO A 98 -3.06 3.26 -19.11
CA PRO A 98 -1.81 2.50 -19.21
C PRO A 98 -0.59 3.36 -19.51
N GLU A 99 -0.72 4.43 -20.32
CA GLU A 99 0.37 5.33 -20.64
C GLU A 99 0.84 6.12 -19.42
N TYR A 100 -0.09 6.67 -18.66
CA TYR A 100 0.22 7.39 -17.42
C TYR A 100 0.88 6.44 -16.39
N THR A 101 0.36 5.22 -16.27
CA THR A 101 0.94 4.20 -15.39
C THR A 101 2.38 3.89 -15.79
N ALA A 102 2.66 3.71 -17.10
CA ALA A 102 4.01 3.45 -17.60
C ALA A 102 4.93 4.65 -17.37
N ASP A 103 4.46 5.88 -17.60
CA ASP A 103 5.28 7.09 -17.43
C ASP A 103 5.65 7.33 -15.96
N VAL A 104 4.71 7.13 -15.04
CA VAL A 104 4.96 7.30 -13.59
C VAL A 104 5.81 6.15 -13.04
N ASP A 105 5.38 4.90 -13.26
CA ASP A 105 5.93 3.75 -12.54
C ASP A 105 7.22 3.23 -13.16
N ALA A 106 7.30 3.19 -14.49
CA ALA A 106 8.48 2.72 -15.20
C ALA A 106 9.49 3.86 -15.45
N ILE A 107 9.09 4.87 -16.21
CA ILE A 107 10.00 5.96 -16.59
C ILE A 107 10.31 6.87 -15.40
N GLY A 108 9.38 7.05 -14.45
CA GLY A 108 9.64 7.77 -13.21
C GLY A 108 10.80 7.17 -12.41
N THR A 109 10.89 5.83 -12.33
CA THR A 109 12.03 5.14 -11.71
C THR A 109 13.35 5.44 -12.44
N LEU A 110 13.34 5.37 -13.78
CA LEU A 110 14.51 5.72 -14.60
C LEU A 110 14.93 7.18 -14.36
N ARG A 111 13.99 8.12 -14.29
CA ARG A 111 14.30 9.54 -14.04
C ARG A 111 15.05 9.76 -12.72
N LEU A 112 14.68 9.06 -11.66
CA LEU A 112 15.38 9.15 -10.37
C LEU A 112 16.78 8.57 -10.44
N LEU A 113 16.94 7.41 -11.06
CA LEU A 113 18.27 6.77 -11.25
C LEU A 113 19.17 7.63 -12.12
N GLU A 114 18.67 8.20 -13.22
CA GLU A 114 19.42 9.14 -14.08
C GLU A 114 19.77 10.43 -13.33
N ALA A 115 18.90 10.96 -12.49
CA ALA A 115 19.20 12.15 -11.69
C ALA A 115 20.36 11.85 -10.71
N ILE A 116 20.35 10.70 -10.03
CA ILE A 116 21.45 10.26 -9.16
C ILE A 116 22.76 10.18 -9.96
N ARG A 117 22.74 9.52 -11.13
CA ARG A 117 23.90 9.37 -12.00
C ARG A 117 24.39 10.70 -12.56
N PHE A 118 23.48 11.51 -13.09
CA PHE A 118 23.80 12.81 -13.67
C PHE A 118 24.47 13.77 -12.68
N LEU A 119 24.07 13.68 -11.40
CA LEU A 119 24.62 14.51 -10.32
C LEU A 119 25.89 13.94 -9.68
N GLY A 120 26.40 12.80 -10.16
CA GLY A 120 27.61 12.17 -9.63
C GLY A 120 27.43 11.59 -8.21
N LEU A 121 26.21 11.16 -7.88
CA LEU A 121 25.86 10.66 -6.55
C LEU A 121 25.90 9.13 -6.42
N GLU A 122 26.39 8.40 -7.44
CA GLU A 122 26.36 6.93 -7.53
C GLU A 122 27.05 6.24 -6.35
N LYS A 123 28.06 6.87 -5.75
CA LYS A 123 28.81 6.32 -4.61
C LYS A 123 28.30 6.80 -3.25
N LYS A 124 27.40 7.78 -3.26
CA LYS A 124 26.85 8.38 -2.03
C LYS A 124 25.43 7.86 -1.76
N THR A 125 24.57 7.95 -2.76
CA THR A 125 23.13 7.74 -2.60
C THR A 125 22.76 6.26 -2.78
N LYS A 126 22.15 5.68 -1.76
CA LYS A 126 21.51 4.36 -1.85
C LYS A 126 20.07 4.51 -2.33
N PHE A 127 19.64 3.60 -3.20
CA PHE A 127 18.31 3.65 -3.83
C PHE A 127 17.49 2.41 -3.52
N TYR A 128 16.29 2.60 -2.99
CA TYR A 128 15.29 1.55 -2.80
C TYR A 128 14.15 1.73 -3.80
N GLN A 129 13.84 0.66 -4.54
CA GLN A 129 12.68 0.58 -5.44
C GLN A 129 11.59 -0.26 -4.80
N ALA A 130 10.41 0.32 -4.58
CA ALA A 130 9.21 -0.43 -4.26
C ALA A 130 8.77 -1.21 -5.50
N SER A 131 9.07 -2.50 -5.50
CA SER A 131 8.57 -3.46 -6.49
C SER A 131 7.28 -4.09 -5.97
N THR A 132 6.77 -5.16 -6.59
CA THR A 132 5.44 -5.68 -6.28
C THR A 132 5.33 -7.18 -6.55
N SER A 133 4.54 -7.90 -5.78
CA SER A 133 4.17 -9.29 -6.06
C SER A 133 3.36 -9.46 -7.36
N GLU A 134 2.76 -8.38 -7.88
CA GLU A 134 2.07 -8.39 -9.17
C GLU A 134 3.01 -8.70 -10.36
N LEU A 135 4.35 -8.63 -10.18
CA LEU A 135 5.33 -9.09 -11.17
C LEU A 135 5.16 -10.58 -11.47
N TYR A 136 4.80 -11.38 -10.46
CA TYR A 136 4.61 -12.82 -10.63
C TYR A 136 3.37 -13.14 -11.46
N GLY A 137 2.31 -12.33 -11.35
CA GLY A 137 1.12 -12.35 -12.20
C GLY A 137 0.51 -13.73 -12.36
N GLU A 138 0.67 -14.35 -13.53
CA GLU A 138 0.34 -15.76 -13.73
C GLU A 138 1.44 -16.63 -13.12
N VAL A 139 1.19 -17.03 -11.88
CA VAL A 139 2.18 -17.61 -10.96
C VAL A 139 2.80 -18.89 -11.52
N GLN A 140 4.13 -18.91 -11.63
CA GLN A 140 4.90 -20.04 -12.16
C GLN A 140 5.41 -21.01 -11.07
N GLU A 141 5.40 -20.57 -9.82
CA GLU A 141 5.89 -21.32 -8.64
C GLU A 141 5.17 -20.84 -7.38
N ILE A 142 4.86 -21.76 -6.44
CA ILE A 142 4.24 -21.45 -5.15
C ILE A 142 5.05 -22.12 -4.04
N PRO A 143 5.49 -21.39 -3.00
CA PRO A 143 5.45 -19.92 -2.86
C PRO A 143 6.41 -19.21 -3.81
N GLN A 144 6.15 -17.91 -4.05
CA GLN A 144 7.01 -17.08 -4.89
C GLN A 144 8.21 -16.57 -4.11
N LYS A 145 9.38 -16.66 -4.71
CA LYS A 145 10.67 -16.19 -4.20
C LYS A 145 11.39 -15.31 -5.24
N GLU A 146 12.53 -14.77 -4.88
CA GLU A 146 13.29 -13.83 -5.74
C GLU A 146 13.70 -14.42 -7.09
N THR A 147 13.78 -15.75 -7.20
CA THR A 147 14.16 -16.47 -8.43
C THR A 147 12.97 -16.96 -9.24
N THR A 148 11.74 -16.83 -8.72
CA THR A 148 10.53 -17.22 -9.45
C THR A 148 10.34 -16.35 -10.70
N PRO A 149 10.12 -16.92 -11.88
CA PRO A 149 9.93 -16.15 -13.10
C PRO A 149 8.72 -15.19 -13.02
N PHE A 150 8.89 -13.99 -13.54
CA PHE A 150 7.82 -13.01 -13.63
C PHE A 150 6.93 -13.25 -14.86
N TYR A 151 5.61 -13.08 -14.67
CA TYR A 151 4.62 -13.15 -15.75
C TYR A 151 3.51 -12.11 -15.51
N PRO A 152 3.78 -10.81 -15.75
CA PRO A 152 2.86 -9.72 -15.40
C PRO A 152 1.52 -9.83 -16.12
N ARG A 153 0.43 -9.51 -15.41
CA ARG A 153 -0.95 -9.65 -15.90
C ARG A 153 -1.70 -8.31 -15.96
N SER A 154 -0.99 -7.18 -15.84
CA SER A 154 -1.59 -5.85 -15.93
C SER A 154 -0.60 -4.83 -16.47
N PRO A 155 -1.06 -3.68 -17.02
CA PRO A 155 -0.17 -2.57 -17.37
C PRO A 155 0.66 -2.06 -16.19
N TYR A 156 0.08 -2.05 -14.97
CA TYR A 156 0.79 -1.76 -13.73
C TYR A 156 1.96 -2.72 -13.50
N ALA A 157 1.70 -4.02 -13.55
CA ALA A 157 2.74 -5.03 -13.35
C ALA A 157 3.85 -4.95 -14.42
N ALA A 158 3.48 -4.68 -15.69
CA ALA A 158 4.45 -4.49 -16.76
C ALA A 158 5.34 -3.25 -16.54
N ALA A 159 4.77 -2.13 -16.08
CA ALA A 159 5.51 -0.93 -15.73
C ALA A 159 6.46 -1.17 -14.53
N LYS A 160 5.98 -1.85 -13.50
CA LYS A 160 6.80 -2.24 -12.33
C LYS A 160 7.89 -3.24 -12.69
N MET A 161 7.68 -4.11 -13.68
CA MET A 161 8.72 -5.02 -14.18
C MET A 161 9.85 -4.24 -14.86
N TYR A 162 9.52 -3.21 -15.65
CA TYR A 162 10.55 -2.31 -16.17
C TYR A 162 11.33 -1.65 -15.03
N ALA A 163 10.62 -1.11 -14.03
CA ALA A 163 11.23 -0.45 -12.86
C ALA A 163 12.18 -1.40 -12.11
N TYR A 164 11.77 -2.65 -11.93
CA TYR A 164 12.62 -3.69 -11.32
C TYR A 164 13.91 -3.89 -12.10
N TRP A 165 13.83 -4.17 -13.40
CA TRP A 165 14.98 -4.49 -14.20
C TRP A 165 15.89 -3.30 -14.48
N ILE A 166 15.36 -2.09 -14.61
CA ILE A 166 16.20 -0.90 -14.74
C ILE A 166 16.97 -0.61 -13.45
N THR A 167 16.39 -0.89 -12.28
CA THR A 167 17.07 -0.81 -10.98
C THR A 167 18.25 -1.80 -10.91
N VAL A 168 18.03 -3.05 -11.30
CA VAL A 168 19.10 -4.07 -11.42
C VAL A 168 20.18 -3.62 -12.40
N ASN A 169 19.78 -3.14 -13.57
CA ASN A 169 20.72 -2.68 -14.60
C ASN A 169 21.61 -1.53 -14.10
N TYR A 170 21.06 -0.55 -13.40
CA TYR A 170 21.84 0.58 -12.87
C TYR A 170 22.75 0.17 -11.73
N ARG A 171 22.36 -0.81 -10.91
CA ARG A 171 23.25 -1.44 -9.92
C ARG A 171 24.46 -2.09 -10.59
N GLU A 172 24.24 -2.89 -11.62
CA GLU A 172 25.29 -3.66 -12.29
C GLU A 172 26.17 -2.81 -13.22
N SER A 173 25.57 -1.89 -13.97
CA SER A 173 26.26 -1.10 -14.98
C SER A 173 27.00 0.11 -14.42
N TYR A 174 26.45 0.77 -13.39
CA TYR A 174 26.99 2.02 -12.85
C TYR A 174 27.44 1.91 -11.40
N GLY A 175 27.21 0.77 -10.76
CA GLY A 175 27.62 0.52 -9.39
C GLY A 175 26.86 1.39 -8.37
N ILE A 176 25.63 1.81 -8.68
CA ILE A 176 24.72 2.43 -7.73
C ILE A 176 24.29 1.39 -6.71
N TYR A 177 24.32 1.73 -5.43
CA TYR A 177 23.66 0.88 -4.43
C TYR A 177 22.15 0.95 -4.64
N ALA A 178 21.59 0.01 -5.38
CA ALA A 178 20.17 -0.02 -5.72
C ALA A 178 19.58 -1.42 -5.47
N CYS A 179 18.43 -1.49 -4.82
CA CYS A 179 17.75 -2.73 -4.48
C CYS A 179 16.24 -2.66 -4.70
N ASN A 180 15.63 -3.81 -4.98
CA ASN A 180 14.20 -3.96 -5.12
C ASN A 180 13.61 -4.72 -3.93
N GLY A 181 12.59 -4.15 -3.26
CA GLY A 181 11.72 -4.90 -2.38
C GLY A 181 10.51 -5.41 -3.17
N ILE A 182 10.38 -6.73 -3.34
CA ILE A 182 9.22 -7.34 -3.98
C ILE A 182 8.12 -7.46 -2.93
N LEU A 183 7.34 -6.39 -2.84
CA LEU A 183 6.32 -6.23 -1.81
C LEU A 183 5.09 -7.06 -2.13
N PHE A 184 4.72 -7.95 -1.23
CA PHE A 184 3.39 -8.55 -1.19
C PHE A 184 2.39 -7.56 -0.60
N ASN A 185 1.10 -7.89 -0.65
CA ASN A 185 0.07 -6.98 -0.18
C ASN A 185 0.30 -6.59 1.29
N HIS A 186 0.20 -5.31 1.60
CA HIS A 186 0.40 -4.82 2.96
C HIS A 186 -0.54 -3.66 3.25
N GLU A 187 -1.10 -3.72 4.42
CA GLU A 187 -2.29 -2.98 4.78
C GLU A 187 -2.11 -2.27 6.12
N SER A 188 -3.01 -1.35 6.41
CA SER A 188 -3.08 -0.63 7.68
C SER A 188 -4.30 0.29 7.70
N PRO A 189 -4.60 0.98 8.81
CA PRO A 189 -5.59 2.06 8.83
C PRO A 189 -5.31 3.20 7.84
N ARG A 190 -4.07 3.30 7.32
CA ARG A 190 -3.67 4.31 6.31
C ARG A 190 -3.74 3.80 4.87
N ARG A 191 -4.21 2.58 4.65
CA ARG A 191 -4.40 2.05 3.28
C ARG A 191 -5.32 2.95 2.47
N GLY A 192 -5.08 3.06 1.17
CA GLY A 192 -5.99 3.78 0.27
C GLY A 192 -7.39 3.17 0.30
N GLU A 193 -8.40 4.01 0.34
CA GLU A 193 -9.79 3.63 0.65
C GLU A 193 -10.44 2.75 -0.41
N THR A 194 -9.93 2.76 -1.64
CA THR A 194 -10.41 1.97 -2.77
C THR A 194 -9.78 0.58 -2.88
N PHE A 195 -8.77 0.27 -2.06
CA PHE A 195 -8.18 -1.07 -2.01
C PHE A 195 -9.06 -2.04 -1.22
N VAL A 196 -9.08 -3.30 -1.67
CA VAL A 196 -10.05 -4.32 -1.23
C VAL A 196 -10.16 -4.45 0.30
N THR A 197 -9.06 -4.51 1.02
CA THR A 197 -9.06 -4.64 2.48
C THR A 197 -9.67 -3.43 3.15
N ARG A 198 -9.27 -2.22 2.74
CA ARG A 198 -9.81 -0.99 3.30
C ARG A 198 -11.27 -0.76 2.89
N LYS A 199 -11.65 -1.15 1.67
CA LYS A 199 -13.04 -1.18 1.23
C LYS A 199 -13.89 -2.06 2.15
N ILE A 200 -13.40 -3.26 2.50
CA ILE A 200 -14.08 -4.19 3.40
C ILE A 200 -14.25 -3.58 4.80
N THR A 201 -13.15 -3.15 5.44
CA THR A 201 -13.21 -2.66 6.83
C THR A 201 -14.08 -1.42 6.96
N ARG A 202 -14.04 -0.50 5.99
CA ARG A 202 -14.89 0.69 5.96
C ARG A 202 -16.36 0.34 5.76
N ALA A 203 -16.69 -0.49 4.75
CA ALA A 203 -18.08 -0.86 4.47
C ALA A 203 -18.70 -1.59 5.66
N ILE A 204 -18.03 -2.58 6.25
CA ILE A 204 -18.52 -3.29 7.44
C ILE A 204 -18.74 -2.32 8.60
N SER A 205 -17.81 -1.39 8.85
CA SER A 205 -17.97 -0.36 9.90
C SER A 205 -19.13 0.60 9.62
N ASN A 206 -19.32 1.00 8.37
CA ASN A 206 -20.43 1.84 7.96
C ASN A 206 -21.78 1.11 8.12
N ILE A 207 -21.85 -0.16 7.76
CA ILE A 207 -23.04 -1.02 7.93
C ILE A 207 -23.38 -1.16 9.41
N ALA A 208 -22.38 -1.41 10.26
CA ALA A 208 -22.57 -1.50 11.71
C ALA A 208 -23.22 -0.25 12.31
N HIS A 209 -23.04 0.92 11.70
CA HIS A 209 -23.58 2.21 12.14
C HIS A 209 -24.68 2.80 11.23
N GLY A 210 -25.23 2.03 10.28
CA GLY A 210 -26.36 2.45 9.44
C GLY A 210 -26.03 3.56 8.44
N LEU A 211 -24.78 3.60 7.95
CA LEU A 211 -24.29 4.56 6.95
C LEU A 211 -24.21 3.94 5.54
N GLU A 212 -24.22 2.62 5.45
CA GLU A 212 -24.16 1.85 4.22
C GLU A 212 -24.98 0.57 4.39
N ASP A 213 -25.60 0.07 3.31
CA ASP A 213 -26.50 -1.08 3.39
C ASP A 213 -25.80 -2.39 2.96
N CYS A 214 -24.84 -2.33 2.03
CA CYS A 214 -24.25 -3.54 1.44
C CYS A 214 -22.86 -3.26 0.86
N LEU A 215 -21.94 -4.18 1.14
CA LEU A 215 -20.62 -4.25 0.53
C LEU A 215 -20.67 -5.06 -0.76
N TYR A 216 -20.19 -4.51 -1.87
CA TYR A 216 -20.07 -5.20 -3.14
C TYR A 216 -18.62 -5.54 -3.45
N LEU A 217 -18.32 -6.80 -3.74
CA LEU A 217 -16.99 -7.32 -4.04
C LEU A 217 -16.95 -8.08 -5.36
N GLY A 218 -15.76 -8.31 -5.89
CA GLY A 218 -15.52 -9.22 -7.01
C GLY A 218 -15.25 -10.65 -6.52
N ASN A 219 -14.11 -11.23 -6.96
CA ASN A 219 -13.73 -12.59 -6.59
C ASN A 219 -13.38 -12.70 -5.10
N MET A 220 -14.23 -13.37 -4.31
CA MET A 220 -13.99 -13.60 -2.88
C MET A 220 -13.08 -14.80 -2.59
N ASP A 221 -12.79 -15.64 -3.59
CA ASP A 221 -11.90 -16.80 -3.45
C ASP A 221 -10.41 -16.45 -3.65
N ALA A 222 -10.13 -15.25 -4.18
CA ALA A 222 -8.76 -14.81 -4.41
C ALA A 222 -7.93 -14.86 -3.13
N LEU A 223 -6.77 -15.54 -3.19
CA LEU A 223 -5.86 -15.73 -2.06
C LEU A 223 -4.75 -14.68 -2.09
N ARG A 224 -4.51 -14.04 -0.94
CA ARG A 224 -3.47 -13.00 -0.81
C ARG A 224 -2.67 -13.19 0.47
N ASP A 225 -1.39 -12.93 0.37
CA ASP A 225 -0.49 -12.77 1.50
C ASP A 225 -0.57 -11.29 1.93
N TRP A 226 -1.21 -11.02 3.06
CA TRP A 226 -1.38 -9.68 3.62
C TRP A 226 -0.55 -9.50 4.88
N GLY A 227 0.35 -8.52 4.85
CA GLY A 227 1.12 -8.10 6.02
C GLY A 227 0.80 -6.66 6.45
N HIS A 228 1.38 -6.23 7.54
CA HIS A 228 1.20 -4.86 8.04
C HIS A 228 2.26 -3.92 7.47
N ALA A 229 1.85 -2.71 7.03
CA ALA A 229 2.74 -1.73 6.43
C ALA A 229 3.93 -1.32 7.32
N LYS A 230 3.78 -1.31 8.65
CA LYS A 230 4.88 -1.03 9.60
C LYS A 230 6.02 -2.03 9.47
N ASP A 231 5.71 -3.32 9.32
CA ASP A 231 6.74 -4.36 9.11
C ASP A 231 7.45 -4.18 7.78
N TYR A 232 6.69 -3.80 6.75
CA TYR A 232 7.22 -3.63 5.40
C TYR A 232 8.16 -2.42 5.30
N VAL A 233 7.82 -1.28 5.88
CA VAL A 233 8.72 -0.11 5.87
C VAL A 233 9.98 -0.34 6.71
N ARG A 234 9.89 -1.15 7.78
CA ARG A 234 11.06 -1.61 8.54
C ARG A 234 12.02 -2.40 7.63
N MET A 235 11.51 -3.29 6.81
CA MET A 235 12.31 -4.05 5.84
C MET A 235 12.93 -3.13 4.78
N GLN A 236 12.17 -2.18 4.23
CA GLN A 236 12.66 -1.20 3.27
C GLN A 236 13.89 -0.46 3.81
N TRP A 237 13.82 -0.02 5.06
CA TRP A 237 14.98 0.61 5.72
C TRP A 237 16.15 -0.37 5.92
N MET A 238 15.89 -1.60 6.41
CA MET A 238 16.92 -2.61 6.65
C MET A 238 17.70 -2.95 5.38
N MET A 239 17.06 -3.01 4.22
CA MET A 239 17.70 -3.29 2.94
C MET A 239 18.75 -2.24 2.58
N LEU A 240 18.53 -0.96 2.90
CA LEU A 240 19.52 0.10 2.62
C LEU A 240 20.64 0.19 3.67
N GLN A 241 20.56 -0.55 4.78
CA GLN A 241 21.62 -0.57 5.79
C GLN A 241 22.70 -1.64 5.52
N GLN A 242 22.51 -2.48 4.51
CA GLN A 242 23.45 -3.53 4.17
C GLN A 242 24.70 -2.99 3.45
N GLU A 243 25.79 -3.78 3.45
CA GLU A 243 27.01 -3.45 2.71
C GLU A 243 26.87 -3.66 1.20
N VAL A 244 26.12 -4.69 0.81
CA VAL A 244 25.89 -5.08 -0.59
C VAL A 244 24.41 -5.00 -0.92
N PRO A 245 24.03 -4.34 -2.04
CA PRO A 245 22.64 -4.30 -2.48
C PRO A 245 22.17 -5.67 -2.96
N ASP A 246 20.95 -6.02 -2.60
CA ASP A 246 20.29 -7.26 -3.06
C ASP A 246 18.77 -7.05 -3.12
N ASP A 247 18.06 -7.91 -3.83
CA ASP A 247 16.60 -7.85 -3.97
C ASP A 247 15.95 -8.88 -3.02
N PHE A 248 14.82 -8.52 -2.41
CA PHE A 248 14.16 -9.36 -1.41
C PHE A 248 12.65 -9.42 -1.61
N VAL A 249 12.09 -10.63 -1.45
CA VAL A 249 10.65 -10.81 -1.22
C VAL A 249 10.30 -10.32 0.18
N ILE A 250 9.28 -9.48 0.26
CA ILE A 250 8.74 -8.97 1.52
C ILE A 250 7.29 -9.46 1.63
N ALA A 251 7.09 -10.48 2.46
CA ALA A 251 5.84 -11.23 2.59
C ALA A 251 5.71 -11.80 4.00
N THR A 252 4.50 -12.27 4.35
CA THR A 252 4.29 -12.95 5.64
C THR A 252 4.52 -14.46 5.55
N GLY A 253 4.45 -15.04 4.35
CA GLY A 253 4.48 -16.47 4.12
C GLY A 253 3.15 -17.17 4.46
N LYS A 254 2.08 -16.41 4.63
CA LYS A 254 0.72 -16.91 4.88
C LYS A 254 -0.27 -16.19 3.98
N GLN A 255 -1.24 -16.90 3.47
CA GLN A 255 -2.30 -16.32 2.67
C GLN A 255 -3.68 -16.69 3.22
N ILE A 256 -4.64 -15.82 3.03
CA ILE A 256 -6.06 -16.04 3.29
C ILE A 256 -6.88 -15.54 2.10
N SER A 257 -8.13 -15.99 2.00
CA SER A 257 -9.06 -15.51 0.98
C SER A 257 -9.66 -14.15 1.34
N VAL A 258 -10.17 -13.46 0.31
CA VAL A 258 -10.96 -12.23 0.52
C VAL A 258 -12.16 -12.53 1.42
N ARG A 259 -12.82 -13.68 1.24
CA ARG A 259 -13.95 -14.12 2.10
C ARG A 259 -13.56 -14.24 3.56
N GLU A 260 -12.39 -14.85 3.86
CA GLU A 260 -11.89 -14.96 5.23
C GLU A 260 -11.62 -13.57 5.83
N PHE A 261 -11.07 -12.64 5.05
CA PHE A 261 -10.85 -11.26 5.51
C PHE A 261 -12.17 -10.53 5.78
N VAL A 262 -13.22 -10.73 4.96
CA VAL A 262 -14.58 -10.22 5.22
C VAL A 262 -15.13 -10.76 6.52
N SER A 263 -15.04 -12.09 6.73
CA SER A 263 -15.50 -12.75 7.96
C SER A 263 -14.78 -12.25 9.20
N MET A 264 -13.47 -12.04 9.09
CA MET A 264 -12.64 -11.49 10.17
C MET A 264 -13.04 -10.06 10.49
N SER A 265 -13.17 -9.22 9.48
CA SER A 265 -13.58 -7.81 9.63
C SER A 265 -14.98 -7.68 10.26
N ALA A 266 -15.92 -8.54 9.85
CA ALA A 266 -17.26 -8.55 10.40
C ALA A 266 -17.26 -8.93 11.88
N ARG A 267 -16.51 -9.97 12.28
CA ARG A 267 -16.37 -10.39 13.69
C ARG A 267 -15.78 -9.29 14.57
N GLU A 268 -14.75 -8.60 14.10
CA GLU A 268 -14.17 -7.47 14.82
C GLU A 268 -15.20 -6.34 15.04
N ALA A 269 -16.08 -6.12 14.05
CA ALA A 269 -17.19 -5.16 14.14
C ALA A 269 -18.41 -5.68 14.94
N GLY A 270 -18.36 -6.89 15.49
CA GLY A 270 -19.46 -7.48 16.26
C GLY A 270 -20.56 -8.11 15.40
N ILE A 271 -20.24 -8.53 14.16
CA ILE A 271 -21.18 -9.13 13.22
C ILE A 271 -20.69 -10.54 12.83
N GLU A 272 -21.55 -11.55 12.98
CA GLU A 272 -21.30 -12.88 12.45
C GLU A 272 -22.02 -13.10 11.13
N LEU A 273 -21.30 -13.67 10.15
CA LEU A 273 -21.81 -13.83 8.78
C LEU A 273 -21.93 -15.31 8.40
N GLU A 274 -22.99 -15.65 7.66
CA GLU A 274 -23.13 -16.88 6.92
C GLU A 274 -23.09 -16.62 5.42
N PHE A 275 -22.20 -17.30 4.69
CA PHE A 275 -22.09 -17.22 3.24
C PHE A 275 -22.97 -18.29 2.58
N SER A 276 -23.68 -17.92 1.53
CA SER A 276 -24.51 -18.83 0.73
C SER A 276 -24.49 -18.44 -0.74
N GLY A 277 -24.79 -19.39 -1.61
CA GLY A 277 -24.66 -19.23 -3.06
C GLY A 277 -23.22 -19.48 -3.56
N GLU A 278 -23.01 -19.36 -4.87
CA GLU A 278 -21.72 -19.60 -5.52
C GLU A 278 -21.47 -18.54 -6.61
N GLY A 279 -20.21 -18.18 -6.81
CA GLY A 279 -19.77 -17.23 -7.84
C GLY A 279 -20.48 -15.88 -7.72
N ILE A 280 -21.15 -15.43 -8.80
CA ILE A 280 -21.85 -14.14 -8.84
C ILE A 280 -23.15 -14.13 -8.02
N ALA A 281 -23.65 -15.30 -7.60
CA ALA A 281 -24.83 -15.41 -6.73
C ALA A 281 -24.48 -15.52 -5.26
N GLU A 282 -23.20 -15.47 -4.90
CA GLU A 282 -22.75 -15.55 -3.51
C GLU A 282 -23.12 -14.28 -2.73
N ILE A 283 -23.67 -14.50 -1.54
CA ILE A 283 -24.06 -13.45 -0.60
C ILE A 283 -23.58 -13.80 0.80
N ALA A 284 -23.47 -12.79 1.68
CA ALA A 284 -23.30 -13.01 3.11
C ALA A 284 -24.44 -12.35 3.90
N THR A 285 -25.03 -13.13 4.81
CA THR A 285 -26.16 -12.75 5.64
C THR A 285 -25.74 -12.67 7.10
N ILE A 286 -26.25 -11.73 7.84
CA ILE A 286 -26.01 -11.57 9.28
C ILE A 286 -26.76 -12.66 10.06
N ILE A 287 -26.03 -13.46 10.85
CA ILE A 287 -26.57 -14.52 11.70
C ILE A 287 -26.46 -14.24 13.19
N ALA A 288 -25.61 -13.30 13.60
CA ALA A 288 -25.54 -12.79 14.98
C ALA A 288 -24.97 -11.36 15.00
N VAL A 289 -25.36 -10.58 16.00
CA VAL A 289 -24.95 -9.18 16.17
C VAL A 289 -24.65 -8.88 17.64
N ASP A 290 -23.55 -8.20 17.87
CA ASP A 290 -23.25 -7.49 19.11
C ASP A 290 -23.79 -6.05 18.99
N GLU A 291 -24.94 -5.77 19.62
CA GLU A 291 -25.64 -4.48 19.51
C GLU A 291 -24.83 -3.30 20.08
N GLU A 292 -23.83 -3.54 20.93
CA GLU A 292 -22.95 -2.48 21.44
C GLU A 292 -21.95 -2.01 20.36
N LYS A 293 -21.44 -2.95 19.56
CA LYS A 293 -20.49 -2.67 18.47
C LYS A 293 -21.19 -2.28 17.17
N ALA A 294 -22.29 -2.96 16.84
CA ALA A 294 -23.02 -2.81 15.58
C ALA A 294 -24.50 -2.44 15.81
N PRO A 295 -24.80 -1.26 16.35
CA PRO A 295 -26.15 -0.89 16.80
C PRO A 295 -27.19 -0.78 15.69
N SER A 296 -26.77 -0.72 14.44
CA SER A 296 -27.68 -0.58 13.28
C SER A 296 -27.77 -1.85 12.43
N ALA A 297 -26.98 -2.87 12.71
CA ALA A 297 -26.99 -4.14 11.98
C ALA A 297 -28.18 -5.02 12.45
N LEU A 298 -28.88 -5.63 11.50
CA LEU A 298 -30.05 -6.46 11.81
C LEU A 298 -29.85 -7.91 11.39
N LEU A 299 -30.31 -8.84 12.21
CA LEU A 299 -30.34 -10.26 11.88
C LEU A 299 -31.11 -10.52 10.57
N GLY A 300 -30.52 -11.31 9.68
CA GLY A 300 -31.11 -11.67 8.39
C GLY A 300 -30.81 -10.70 7.27
N ASP A 301 -30.16 -9.56 7.53
CA ASP A 301 -29.76 -8.63 6.48
C ASP A 301 -28.63 -9.22 5.63
N VAL A 302 -28.76 -9.07 4.31
CA VAL A 302 -27.71 -9.42 3.35
C VAL A 302 -26.80 -8.22 3.16
N ILE A 303 -25.59 -8.30 3.70
CA ILE A 303 -24.65 -7.15 3.72
C ILE A 303 -23.42 -7.33 2.83
N VAL A 304 -23.23 -8.48 2.20
CA VAL A 304 -22.18 -8.69 1.20
C VAL A 304 -22.78 -9.35 -0.03
N LYS A 305 -22.41 -8.85 -1.21
CA LYS A 305 -22.80 -9.38 -2.51
C LYS A 305 -21.64 -9.38 -3.49
N VAL A 306 -21.60 -10.37 -4.36
CA VAL A 306 -20.67 -10.36 -5.51
C VAL A 306 -21.26 -9.52 -6.64
N ASP A 307 -20.45 -8.63 -7.22
CA ASP A 307 -20.80 -7.83 -8.38
C ASP A 307 -19.77 -8.02 -9.49
N PRO A 308 -20.19 -8.49 -10.69
CA PRO A 308 -19.30 -8.71 -11.82
C PRO A 308 -18.46 -7.51 -12.25
N ARG A 309 -18.89 -6.27 -11.96
CA ARG A 309 -18.15 -5.05 -12.29
C ARG A 309 -16.79 -4.96 -11.61
N TYR A 310 -16.60 -5.67 -10.50
CA TYR A 310 -15.34 -5.69 -9.73
C TYR A 310 -14.39 -6.81 -10.13
N PHE A 311 -14.73 -7.62 -11.14
CA PHE A 311 -13.79 -8.61 -11.68
C PHE A 311 -12.76 -7.92 -12.58
N ARG A 312 -11.50 -8.31 -12.43
CA ARG A 312 -10.43 -7.78 -13.29
C ARG A 312 -10.43 -8.48 -14.66
N PRO A 313 -10.03 -7.80 -15.75
CA PRO A 313 -9.87 -8.43 -17.06
C PRO A 313 -8.91 -9.62 -17.09
N ALA A 314 -7.89 -9.59 -16.23
CA ALA A 314 -6.97 -10.69 -16.00
C ALA A 314 -6.75 -10.81 -14.48
N GLU A 315 -7.33 -11.84 -13.88
CA GLU A 315 -7.27 -12.07 -12.45
C GLU A 315 -5.95 -12.76 -12.06
N VAL A 316 -5.50 -12.46 -10.85
CA VAL A 316 -4.41 -13.17 -10.17
C VAL A 316 -5.04 -13.94 -9.01
N GLU A 317 -5.11 -15.26 -9.13
CA GLU A 317 -5.85 -16.10 -8.19
C GLU A 317 -5.13 -16.26 -6.85
N THR A 318 -3.81 -16.40 -6.88
CA THR A 318 -3.00 -16.67 -5.68
C THR A 318 -1.69 -15.88 -5.69
N LEU A 319 -1.35 -15.31 -4.53
CA LEU A 319 -0.04 -14.74 -4.24
C LEU A 319 0.37 -15.19 -2.84
N LEU A 320 1.46 -15.94 -2.75
CA LEU A 320 2.06 -16.43 -1.50
C LEU A 320 3.57 -16.23 -1.56
N GLY A 321 4.11 -15.32 -0.78
CA GLY A 321 5.54 -15.00 -0.79
C GLY A 321 6.35 -15.94 0.11
N ASP A 322 7.60 -16.17 -0.28
CA ASP A 322 8.60 -16.85 0.56
C ASP A 322 9.61 -15.83 1.12
N PRO A 323 9.45 -15.41 2.41
CA PRO A 323 10.35 -14.43 3.03
C PRO A 323 11.65 -15.04 3.57
N THR A 324 11.99 -16.29 3.24
CA THR A 324 13.15 -17.01 3.80
C THR A 324 14.46 -16.23 3.63
N LYS A 325 14.70 -15.67 2.44
CA LYS A 325 15.90 -14.85 2.18
C LYS A 325 16.00 -13.63 3.09
N ALA A 326 14.88 -12.92 3.29
CA ALA A 326 14.82 -11.76 4.19
C ALA A 326 15.13 -12.15 5.64
N LYS A 327 14.56 -13.28 6.10
CA LYS A 327 14.82 -13.82 7.43
C LYS A 327 16.28 -14.24 7.62
N GLU A 328 16.85 -15.01 6.69
CA GLU A 328 18.19 -15.56 6.81
C GLU A 328 19.28 -14.50 6.68
N LYS A 329 19.15 -13.56 5.73
CA LYS A 329 20.17 -12.55 5.47
C LYS A 329 20.05 -11.30 6.32
N LEU A 330 18.83 -10.87 6.65
CA LEU A 330 18.57 -9.61 7.36
C LEU A 330 18.01 -9.81 8.77
N GLY A 331 17.62 -11.03 9.13
CA GLY A 331 16.92 -11.31 10.39
C GLY A 331 15.50 -10.71 10.42
N TRP A 332 14.97 -10.30 9.26
CA TRP A 332 13.64 -9.71 9.20
C TRP A 332 12.55 -10.79 9.26
N VAL A 333 11.58 -10.57 10.11
CA VAL A 333 10.33 -11.33 10.18
C VAL A 333 9.16 -10.35 10.38
N PRO A 334 7.97 -10.61 9.82
CA PRO A 334 6.79 -9.83 10.15
C PRO A 334 6.43 -10.05 11.62
N GLU A 335 6.09 -8.98 12.33
CA GLU A 335 5.76 -9.01 13.76
C GLU A 335 4.26 -8.90 14.00
N ILE A 336 3.52 -8.26 13.08
CA ILE A 336 2.08 -8.02 13.20
C ILE A 336 1.33 -9.06 12.34
N THR A 337 0.43 -9.80 12.97
CA THR A 337 -0.38 -10.81 12.28
C THR A 337 -1.49 -10.19 11.45
N VAL A 338 -2.10 -10.96 10.55
CA VAL A 338 -3.24 -10.47 9.75
C VAL A 338 -4.46 -10.19 10.62
N GLU A 339 -4.64 -10.94 11.70
CA GLU A 339 -5.70 -10.76 12.69
C GLU A 339 -5.53 -9.44 13.43
N GLU A 340 -4.34 -9.15 13.96
CA GLU A 340 -4.02 -7.90 14.64
C GLU A 340 -4.17 -6.69 13.70
N MET A 341 -3.70 -6.83 12.47
CA MET A 341 -3.85 -5.81 11.42
C MET A 341 -5.32 -5.54 11.10
N CYS A 342 -6.13 -6.58 10.92
CA CYS A 342 -7.56 -6.46 10.67
C CYS A 342 -8.25 -5.77 11.83
N ALA A 343 -7.96 -6.16 13.07
CA ALA A 343 -8.52 -5.54 14.27
C ALA A 343 -8.16 -4.05 14.36
N GLU A 344 -6.90 -3.66 14.10
CA GLU A 344 -6.47 -2.25 14.06
C GLU A 344 -7.24 -1.45 12.99
N MET A 345 -7.41 -2.02 11.79
CA MET A 345 -8.12 -1.38 10.68
C MET A 345 -9.60 -1.19 11.00
N VAL A 346 -10.26 -2.24 11.50
CA VAL A 346 -11.69 -2.18 11.86
C VAL A 346 -11.94 -1.22 13.01
N ALA A 347 -11.11 -1.24 14.05
CA ALA A 347 -11.22 -0.32 15.18
C ALA A 347 -11.15 1.16 14.73
N ASN A 348 -10.21 1.47 13.84
CA ASN A 348 -10.09 2.82 13.25
C ASN A 348 -11.35 3.20 12.44
N ASP A 349 -11.85 2.28 11.62
CA ASP A 349 -12.98 2.58 10.73
C ASP A 349 -14.31 2.63 11.49
N LEU A 350 -14.49 1.83 12.55
CA LEU A 350 -15.62 1.93 13.48
C LEU A 350 -15.68 3.30 14.19
N ASP A 351 -14.52 3.80 14.66
CA ASP A 351 -14.47 5.13 15.29
C ASP A 351 -14.87 6.24 14.30
N ILE A 352 -14.41 6.15 13.04
CA ILE A 352 -14.82 7.08 11.98
C ILE A 352 -16.32 6.96 11.69
N ALA A 353 -16.84 5.74 11.51
CA ALA A 353 -18.25 5.50 11.22
C ALA A 353 -19.15 5.99 12.36
N LYS A 354 -18.77 5.72 13.62
CA LYS A 354 -19.47 6.20 14.81
C LYS A 354 -19.57 7.73 14.86
N ARG A 355 -18.46 8.43 14.56
CA ARG A 355 -18.45 9.90 14.48
C ARG A 355 -19.39 10.41 13.38
N HIS A 356 -19.37 9.79 12.19
CA HIS A 356 -20.24 10.16 11.09
C HIS A 356 -21.72 9.93 11.43
N ALA A 357 -22.06 8.78 12.00
CA ALA A 357 -23.43 8.48 12.44
C ALA A 357 -23.92 9.49 13.49
N LEU A 358 -23.06 9.85 14.45
CA LEU A 358 -23.38 10.86 15.46
C LEU A 358 -23.64 12.23 14.84
N LEU A 359 -22.81 12.70 13.93
CA LEU A 359 -23.00 13.97 13.22
C LEU A 359 -24.31 13.95 12.43
N LYS A 360 -24.57 12.86 11.69
CA LYS A 360 -25.81 12.68 10.92
C LYS A 360 -27.05 12.71 11.81
N SER A 361 -27.03 12.07 12.99
CA SER A 361 -28.13 12.07 13.96
C SER A 361 -28.42 13.46 14.54
N HIS A 362 -27.44 14.37 14.56
CA HIS A 362 -27.60 15.77 14.96
C HIS A 362 -27.92 16.70 13.79
N GLY A 363 -28.25 16.18 12.62
CA GLY A 363 -28.67 16.96 11.45
C GLY A 363 -27.57 17.61 10.64
N PHE A 364 -26.30 17.21 10.88
CA PHE A 364 -25.20 17.63 10.01
C PHE A 364 -25.18 16.79 8.73
N ASP A 365 -24.91 17.43 7.60
CA ASP A 365 -24.64 16.74 6.35
C ASP A 365 -23.21 16.18 6.40
N VAL A 366 -23.07 14.86 6.36
CA VAL A 366 -21.79 14.17 6.37
C VAL A 366 -21.65 13.42 5.07
N ALA A 367 -20.69 13.84 4.26
CA ALA A 367 -20.32 13.10 3.07
C ALA A 367 -19.62 11.78 3.48
N VAL A 368 -20.37 10.69 3.50
CA VAL A 368 -19.81 9.35 3.60
C VAL A 368 -19.38 8.95 2.19
N ALA A 369 -18.07 8.85 1.97
CA ALA A 369 -17.58 8.37 0.69
C ALA A 369 -17.94 6.89 0.56
N ILE A 370 -19.02 6.62 -0.14
CA ILE A 370 -19.41 5.28 -0.58
C ILE A 370 -18.81 5.11 -1.97
N GLU A 371 -18.07 4.04 -2.18
CA GLU A 371 -17.57 3.70 -3.51
C GLU A 371 -18.75 3.25 -4.37
N SER A 372 -19.31 4.19 -5.12
CA SER A 372 -20.51 3.97 -5.94
C SER A 372 -20.20 3.67 -7.41
N GLN A 373 -18.93 3.40 -7.78
CA GLN A 373 -18.55 3.08 -9.18
C GLN A 373 -17.44 2.06 -9.24
#